data_6b9ec4c00db293263afd0e08f7141822
#
_entry.id   6b9ec4c00db293263afd0e08f7141822
#
_cell.length_a   1.000
_cell.length_b   1.000
_cell.length_c   1.000
_cell.angle_alpha   90.00
_cell.angle_beta   90.00
_cell.angle_gamma   90.00
#
_symmetry.space_group_name_H-M   'P 1'
#
loop_
_entity.id
_entity.type
_entity.pdbx_description
1 polymer ?
#
loop_
_entity_poly.entity_id
_entity_poly.type
_entity_poly.pdbx_seq_one_letter_code
_entity_poly.pdbx_strand_id
1 'polypeptide(L)'
;WGCGGNMTPEYYANEYRRYQTYVRNYHPDRPIKKICCGANVADYYWTKGVLNTAFDHAEQWHGFMDGLSLHYYVHPEGWEIKGSSTDFDADVWYKTLSKALYMETLIERHGAIMDEYDPDKKVGMIVDEWGTWYTCEPGTNPGFLYQQNTVRDALVAGITLNIFNKHSDRVKMAALAQMVNVL
;
A
#
# COMPACT_ATOMS: atom_id res chain seq x y z
N TRP A 1 -12.12 -5.71 -5.14
CA TRP A 1 -10.73 -5.72 -5.55
C TRP A 1 -10.38 -7.00 -6.30
N GLY A 2 -9.56 -6.93 -7.35
CA GLY A 2 -9.37 -8.02 -8.32
C GLY A 2 -9.02 -9.37 -7.70
N CYS A 3 -8.05 -9.45 -6.82
CA CYS A 3 -7.62 -10.70 -6.19
C CYS A 3 -8.65 -11.29 -5.21
N GLY A 4 -9.53 -10.46 -4.68
CA GLY A 4 -10.57 -10.85 -3.72
C GLY A 4 -11.94 -11.12 -4.35
N GLY A 5 -12.01 -11.35 -5.68
CA GLY A 5 -13.27 -11.61 -6.37
C GLY A 5 -14.07 -10.36 -6.75
N ASN A 6 -13.41 -9.23 -6.93
CA ASN A 6 -14.02 -7.96 -7.35
C ASN A 6 -15.17 -7.47 -6.44
N MET A 7 -14.99 -7.60 -5.15
CA MET A 7 -15.94 -7.06 -4.17
C MET A 7 -16.07 -5.55 -4.31
N THR A 8 -17.26 -5.00 -4.03
CA THR A 8 -17.41 -3.57 -3.77
C THR A 8 -16.80 -3.22 -2.40
N PRO A 9 -16.37 -1.98 -2.16
CA PRO A 9 -15.81 -1.58 -0.86
C PRO A 9 -16.80 -1.80 0.29
N GLU A 10 -18.10 -1.60 0.07
CA GLU A 10 -19.15 -1.81 1.06
C GLU A 10 -19.31 -3.29 1.43
N TYR A 11 -19.35 -4.16 0.41
CA TYR A 11 -19.42 -5.61 0.65
C TYR A 11 -18.19 -6.11 1.39
N TYR A 12 -16.99 -5.71 0.93
CA TYR A 12 -15.74 -6.06 1.59
C TYR A 12 -15.72 -5.59 3.05
N ALA A 13 -16.08 -4.33 3.33
CA ALA A 13 -16.06 -3.79 4.68
C ALA A 13 -17.03 -4.54 5.62
N ASN A 14 -18.20 -4.95 5.14
CA ASN A 14 -19.13 -5.78 5.91
C ASN A 14 -18.55 -7.18 6.20
N GLU A 15 -17.92 -7.82 5.22
CA GLU A 15 -17.24 -9.09 5.41
C GLU A 15 -16.05 -8.94 6.38
N TYR A 16 -15.25 -7.88 6.25
CA TYR A 16 -14.18 -7.57 7.18
C TYR A 16 -14.70 -7.43 8.61
N ARG A 17 -15.76 -6.64 8.84
CA ARG A 17 -16.39 -6.48 10.17
C ARG A 17 -16.83 -7.82 10.75
N ARG A 18 -17.34 -8.71 9.93
CA ARG A 18 -17.77 -10.05 10.34
C ARG A 18 -16.57 -10.94 10.66
N TYR A 19 -15.61 -11.06 9.75
CA TYR A 19 -14.50 -12.00 9.90
C TYR A 19 -13.51 -11.60 10.98
N GLN A 20 -13.27 -10.31 11.20
CA GLN A 20 -12.35 -9.85 12.23
C GLN A 20 -12.78 -10.29 13.65
N THR A 21 -14.07 -10.58 13.89
CA THR A 21 -14.56 -11.08 15.19
C THR A 21 -14.06 -12.48 15.51
N TYR A 22 -13.69 -13.27 14.51
CA TYR A 22 -13.14 -14.62 14.71
C TYR A 22 -11.63 -14.63 14.95
N VAL A 23 -10.96 -13.51 14.80
CA VAL A 23 -9.52 -13.40 15.04
C VAL A 23 -9.26 -13.38 16.54
N ARG A 24 -8.56 -14.40 17.04
CA ARG A 24 -8.28 -14.56 18.48
C ARG A 24 -6.96 -13.94 18.87
N ASN A 25 -6.94 -13.22 19.98
CA ASN A 25 -5.71 -12.84 20.66
C ASN A 25 -5.22 -14.03 21.49
N TYR A 26 -4.08 -14.61 21.11
CA TYR A 26 -3.47 -15.72 21.84
C TYR A 26 -2.60 -15.26 23.00
N HIS A 27 -2.28 -13.97 23.06
CA HIS A 27 -1.48 -13.40 24.13
C HIS A 27 -2.13 -12.11 24.63
N PRO A 28 -2.49 -12.02 25.95
CA PRO A 28 -3.23 -10.86 26.46
C PRO A 28 -2.47 -9.54 26.34
N ASP A 29 -1.14 -9.59 26.54
CA ASP A 29 -0.29 -8.38 26.51
C ASP A 29 0.22 -8.01 25.11
N ARG A 30 -0.12 -8.80 24.09
CA ARG A 30 0.30 -8.58 22.68
C ARG A 30 -0.90 -8.81 21.76
N PRO A 31 -1.85 -7.89 21.73
CA PRO A 31 -3.01 -8.02 20.83
C PRO A 31 -2.57 -8.02 19.38
N ILE A 32 -3.22 -8.86 18.59
CA ILE A 32 -3.04 -8.89 17.14
C ILE A 32 -3.53 -7.58 16.53
N LYS A 33 -2.73 -6.98 15.69
CA LYS A 33 -3.13 -5.83 14.90
C LYS A 33 -3.89 -6.28 13.65
N LYS A 34 -5.06 -5.70 13.44
CA LYS A 34 -5.96 -6.06 12.34
C LYS A 34 -5.84 -5.01 11.24
N ILE A 35 -5.35 -5.44 10.10
CA ILE A 35 -5.17 -4.57 8.95
C ILE A 35 -6.30 -4.84 7.94
N CYS A 36 -7.04 -3.81 7.63
CA CYS A 36 -8.09 -3.83 6.63
C CYS A 36 -7.48 -3.59 5.24
N CYS A 37 -7.94 -4.31 4.22
CA CYS A 37 -7.49 -4.09 2.86
C CYS A 37 -7.90 -2.69 2.38
N GLY A 38 -6.90 -1.90 2.05
CA GLY A 38 -7.06 -0.56 1.51
C GLY A 38 -6.90 -0.49 0.00
N ALA A 39 -6.56 0.68 -0.48
CA ALA A 39 -6.54 1.01 -1.89
C ALA A 39 -5.25 0.58 -2.60
N ASN A 40 -5.38 0.33 -3.91
CA ASN A 40 -4.26 0.35 -4.83
C ASN A 40 -4.16 1.73 -5.48
N VAL A 41 -3.00 2.38 -5.33
CA VAL A 41 -2.74 3.71 -5.90
C VAL A 41 -3.83 4.72 -5.51
N ALA A 42 -4.43 5.41 -6.46
CA ALA A 42 -5.39 6.50 -6.29
C ALA A 42 -6.86 6.04 -6.24
N ASP A 43 -7.12 4.81 -5.80
CA ASP A 43 -8.50 4.35 -5.62
C ASP A 43 -9.12 4.94 -4.34
N TYR A 44 -9.36 6.24 -4.37
CA TYR A 44 -9.99 6.99 -3.27
C TYR A 44 -11.44 6.56 -3.03
N TYR A 45 -12.12 6.05 -4.06
CA TYR A 45 -13.46 5.48 -3.93
C TYR A 45 -13.44 4.26 -3.01
N TRP A 46 -12.45 3.36 -3.17
CA TRP A 46 -12.29 2.21 -2.29
C TRP A 46 -12.06 2.65 -0.85
N THR A 47 -11.10 3.54 -0.61
CA THR A 47 -10.80 4.04 0.74
C THR A 47 -12.01 4.63 1.42
N LYS A 48 -12.74 5.52 0.71
CA LYS A 48 -13.94 6.17 1.26
C LYS A 48 -15.06 5.16 1.53
N GLY A 49 -15.33 4.26 0.60
CA GLY A 49 -16.40 3.25 0.74
C GLY A 49 -16.14 2.27 1.88
N VAL A 50 -14.89 1.79 2.03
CA VAL A 50 -14.50 0.90 3.13
C VAL A 50 -14.67 1.61 4.47
N LEU A 51 -14.14 2.83 4.62
CA LEU A 51 -14.22 3.56 5.88
C LEU A 51 -15.67 3.93 6.22
N ASN A 52 -16.42 4.45 5.26
CA ASN A 52 -17.83 4.81 5.48
C ASN A 52 -18.65 3.62 6.00
N THR A 53 -18.42 2.44 5.45
CA THR A 53 -19.15 1.23 5.88
C THR A 53 -18.60 0.66 7.18
N ALA A 54 -17.27 0.61 7.34
CA ALA A 54 -16.67 0.03 8.53
C ALA A 54 -16.91 0.86 9.79
N PHE A 55 -16.99 2.19 9.66
CA PHE A 55 -17.27 3.10 10.78
C PHE A 55 -18.78 3.33 11.02
N ASP A 56 -19.64 2.85 10.15
CA ASP A 56 -21.09 2.97 10.35
C ASP A 56 -21.51 2.25 11.65
N HIS A 57 -22.06 3.03 12.59
CA HIS A 57 -22.41 2.57 13.95
C HIS A 57 -21.24 1.91 14.73
N ALA A 58 -20.01 2.29 14.41
CA ALA A 58 -18.81 1.67 14.99
C ALA A 58 -17.84 2.69 15.61
N GLU A 59 -18.30 3.84 16.01
CA GLU A 59 -17.47 4.96 16.49
C GLU A 59 -16.58 4.57 17.66
N GLN A 60 -17.03 3.66 18.51
CA GLN A 60 -16.27 3.16 19.67
C GLN A 60 -15.14 2.18 19.28
N TRP A 61 -15.19 1.63 18.07
CA TRP A 61 -14.38 0.50 17.66
C TRP A 61 -13.42 0.82 16.51
N HIS A 62 -13.36 2.07 16.08
CA HIS A 62 -12.52 2.51 14.95
C HIS A 62 -12.62 1.60 13.72
N GLY A 63 -13.86 1.29 13.30
CA GLY A 63 -14.10 0.36 12.20
C GLY A 63 -13.62 -1.06 12.43
N PHE A 64 -13.24 -1.42 13.67
CA PHE A 64 -12.63 -2.71 14.05
C PHE A 64 -11.26 -2.95 13.44
N MET A 65 -10.57 -1.92 12.98
CA MET A 65 -9.25 -2.01 12.37
C MET A 65 -8.20 -1.22 13.15
N ASP A 66 -6.97 -1.70 13.13
CA ASP A 66 -5.78 -0.98 13.62
C ASP A 66 -5.05 -0.27 12.47
N GLY A 67 -5.29 -0.69 11.24
CA GLY A 67 -4.71 -0.10 10.05
C GLY A 67 -5.50 -0.36 8.78
N LEU A 68 -5.27 0.51 7.80
CA LEU A 68 -5.80 0.41 6.44
C LEU A 68 -4.62 0.35 5.48
N SER A 69 -4.61 -0.64 4.57
CA SER A 69 -3.46 -0.83 3.67
C SER A 69 -3.46 0.15 2.49
N LEU A 70 -2.28 0.34 1.90
CA LEU A 70 -2.09 1.10 0.67
C LEU A 70 -0.96 0.46 -0.15
N HIS A 71 -1.18 0.29 -1.45
CA HIS A 71 -0.19 -0.22 -2.39
C HIS A 71 0.21 0.83 -3.41
N TYR A 72 1.50 0.93 -3.70
CA TYR A 72 2.00 1.72 -4.83
C TYR A 72 3.33 1.20 -5.35
N TYR A 73 3.35 0.83 -6.62
CA TYR A 73 4.57 0.50 -7.34
C TYR A 73 4.94 1.56 -8.38
N VAL A 74 6.21 1.89 -8.44
CA VAL A 74 6.76 2.76 -9.49
C VAL A 74 6.99 1.93 -10.75
N HIS A 75 6.29 2.28 -11.82
CA HIS A 75 6.46 1.74 -13.15
C HIS A 75 7.02 2.85 -14.05
N PRO A 76 8.30 2.85 -14.43
CA PRO A 76 8.89 3.94 -15.23
C PRO A 76 8.13 4.23 -16.51
N GLU A 77 7.79 3.18 -17.27
CA GLU A 77 7.12 3.28 -18.56
C GLU A 77 5.60 3.05 -18.50
N GLY A 78 5.03 2.89 -17.29
CA GLY A 78 3.60 2.62 -17.07
C GLY A 78 3.29 1.15 -16.86
N TRP A 79 2.02 0.84 -16.64
CA TRP A 79 1.58 -0.49 -16.27
C TRP A 79 1.84 -1.55 -17.35
N GLU A 80 1.59 -1.23 -18.61
CA GLU A 80 1.65 -2.20 -19.70
C GLU A 80 3.10 -2.63 -20.03
N ILE A 81 4.01 -1.65 -20.10
CA ILE A 81 5.40 -1.88 -20.50
C ILE A 81 6.32 -2.09 -19.30
N LYS A 82 6.08 -1.37 -18.21
CA LYS A 82 6.88 -1.27 -16.98
C LYS A 82 8.30 -0.72 -17.17
N GLY A 83 9.00 -1.10 -18.23
CA GLY A 83 10.38 -0.70 -18.51
C GLY A 83 11.42 -1.70 -17.98
N SER A 84 12.65 -1.60 -18.48
CA SER A 84 13.77 -2.44 -18.05
C SER A 84 14.32 -2.03 -16.69
N SER A 85 14.75 -3.02 -15.92
CA SER A 85 15.46 -2.81 -14.65
C SER A 85 16.89 -2.33 -14.87
N THR A 86 17.57 -2.73 -15.94
CA THR A 86 18.99 -2.51 -16.18
C THR A 86 19.31 -1.71 -17.43
N ASP A 87 18.46 -1.76 -18.47
CA ASP A 87 18.64 -1.02 -19.72
C ASP A 87 17.73 0.22 -19.72
N PHE A 88 18.28 1.36 -19.36
CA PHE A 88 17.59 2.64 -19.26
C PHE A 88 18.55 3.82 -19.43
N ASP A 89 18.05 4.90 -19.99
CA ASP A 89 18.77 6.15 -20.14
C ASP A 89 18.53 7.12 -18.95
N ALA A 90 19.11 8.32 -19.07
CA ALA A 90 18.97 9.35 -18.04
C ALA A 90 17.52 9.83 -17.87
N ASP A 91 16.75 9.88 -18.94
CA ASP A 91 15.36 10.34 -18.89
C ASP A 91 14.50 9.35 -18.13
N VAL A 92 14.64 8.07 -18.38
CA VAL A 92 13.95 6.99 -17.64
C VAL A 92 14.41 6.95 -16.16
N TRP A 93 15.69 7.21 -15.90
CA TRP A 93 16.20 7.35 -14.53
C TRP A 93 15.46 8.45 -13.77
N TYR A 94 15.46 9.68 -14.27
CA TYR A 94 14.80 10.79 -13.58
C TYR A 94 13.29 10.64 -13.52
N LYS A 95 12.66 10.07 -14.54
CA LYS A 95 11.24 9.76 -14.57
C LYS A 95 10.87 8.75 -13.45
N THR A 96 11.71 7.74 -13.22
CA THR A 96 11.51 6.76 -12.14
C THR A 96 11.53 7.45 -10.77
N LEU A 97 12.56 8.29 -10.52
CA LEU A 97 12.67 9.01 -9.26
C LEU A 97 11.52 10.00 -9.04
N SER A 98 11.11 10.71 -10.10
CA SER A 98 9.95 11.62 -10.04
C SER A 98 8.66 10.90 -9.68
N LYS A 99 8.46 9.69 -10.22
CA LYS A 99 7.28 8.88 -9.89
C LYS A 99 7.27 8.40 -8.43
N ALA A 100 8.44 8.20 -7.81
CA ALA A 100 8.52 7.87 -6.38
C ALA A 100 7.91 8.98 -5.50
N LEU A 101 8.04 10.24 -5.89
CA LEU A 101 7.45 11.38 -5.16
C LEU A 101 5.92 11.35 -5.12
N TYR A 102 5.27 10.65 -6.05
CA TYR A 102 3.81 10.52 -6.06
C TYR A 102 3.25 9.81 -4.83
N MET A 103 4.07 9.01 -4.12
CA MET A 103 3.70 8.40 -2.84
C MET A 103 3.22 9.45 -1.82
N GLU A 104 3.83 10.64 -1.80
CA GLU A 104 3.41 11.72 -0.90
C GLU A 104 1.97 12.15 -1.18
N THR A 105 1.64 12.38 -2.44
CA THR A 105 0.27 12.72 -2.85
C THR A 105 -0.75 11.64 -2.47
N LEU A 106 -0.36 10.37 -2.58
CA LEU A 106 -1.23 9.25 -2.19
C LEU A 106 -1.48 9.25 -0.69
N ILE A 107 -0.43 9.39 0.11
CA ILE A 107 -0.54 9.44 1.58
C ILE A 107 -1.41 10.63 2.03
N GLU A 108 -1.18 11.80 1.48
CA GLU A 108 -1.95 13.00 1.81
C GLU A 108 -3.44 12.84 1.48
N ARG A 109 -3.76 12.35 0.28
CA ARG A 109 -5.16 12.22 -0.16
C ARG A 109 -5.90 11.08 0.55
N HIS A 110 -5.30 9.91 0.69
CA HIS A 110 -5.90 8.82 1.48
C HIS A 110 -5.98 9.19 2.96
N GLY A 111 -4.93 9.87 3.48
CA GLY A 111 -4.90 10.37 4.84
C GLY A 111 -6.03 11.37 5.12
N ALA A 112 -6.28 12.30 4.21
CA ALA A 112 -7.40 13.24 4.33
C ALA A 112 -8.77 12.53 4.41
N ILE A 113 -8.97 11.47 3.62
CA ILE A 113 -10.17 10.67 3.73
C ILE A 113 -10.23 9.92 5.07
N MET A 114 -9.11 9.37 5.53
CA MET A 114 -9.04 8.70 6.84
C MET A 114 -9.35 9.67 7.98
N ASP A 115 -8.90 10.92 7.89
CA ASP A 115 -9.13 11.95 8.91
C ASP A 115 -10.62 12.35 9.04
N GLU A 116 -11.45 12.12 7.99
CA GLU A 116 -12.91 12.31 8.08
C GLU A 116 -13.57 11.32 9.07
N TYR A 117 -12.99 10.11 9.24
CA TYR A 117 -13.54 9.03 10.07
C TYR A 117 -12.75 8.80 11.35
N ASP A 118 -11.47 9.10 11.35
CA ASP A 118 -10.51 8.87 12.45
C ASP A 118 -9.60 10.09 12.62
N PRO A 119 -10.12 11.22 13.10
CA PRO A 119 -9.35 12.47 13.28
C PRO A 119 -8.23 12.31 14.33
N ASP A 120 -8.38 11.39 15.27
CA ASP A 120 -7.37 11.09 16.29
C ASP A 120 -6.20 10.23 15.77
N LYS A 121 -6.24 9.81 14.49
CA LYS A 121 -5.21 9.00 13.84
C LYS A 121 -4.88 7.69 14.56
N LYS A 122 -5.90 7.03 15.09
CA LYS A 122 -5.78 5.72 15.78
C LYS A 122 -5.62 4.58 14.79
N VAL A 123 -6.23 4.69 13.60
CA VAL A 123 -6.05 3.75 12.50
C VAL A 123 -4.82 4.16 11.69
N GLY A 124 -3.79 3.32 11.69
CA GLY A 124 -2.58 3.55 10.91
C GLY A 124 -2.78 3.34 9.41
N MET A 125 -2.08 4.12 8.58
CA MET A 125 -1.88 3.77 7.19
C MET A 125 -0.75 2.75 7.12
N ILE A 126 -1.00 1.62 6.48
CA ILE A 126 -0.05 0.51 6.35
C ILE A 126 0.30 0.39 4.87
N VAL A 127 1.49 0.85 4.50
CA VAL A 127 1.94 0.72 3.10
C VAL A 127 2.61 -0.63 2.95
N ASP A 128 1.80 -1.68 2.87
CA ASP A 128 2.23 -3.07 2.93
C ASP A 128 2.75 -3.64 1.61
N GLU A 129 2.56 -2.90 0.49
CA GLU A 129 3.23 -3.17 -0.78
C GLU A 129 3.69 -1.87 -1.45
N TRP A 130 4.99 -1.74 -1.67
CA TRP A 130 5.58 -0.61 -2.39
C TRP A 130 6.97 -0.95 -2.93
N GLY A 131 7.43 -0.18 -3.90
CA GLY A 131 8.74 -0.35 -4.51
C GLY A 131 8.71 -0.02 -6.00
N THR A 132 9.67 -0.58 -6.73
CA THR A 132 9.74 -0.53 -8.19
C THR A 132 9.29 -1.85 -8.79
N TRP A 133 8.59 -1.79 -9.89
CA TRP A 133 8.20 -2.99 -10.62
C TRP A 133 8.50 -2.82 -12.11
N TYR A 134 9.42 -3.63 -12.59
CA TYR A 134 9.89 -3.62 -13.98
C TYR A 134 9.39 -4.83 -14.75
N THR A 135 9.67 -4.83 -16.05
CA THR A 135 9.51 -6.02 -16.89
C THR A 135 10.48 -7.11 -16.38
N CYS A 136 10.00 -8.35 -16.31
CA CYS A 136 10.84 -9.48 -15.91
C CYS A 136 12.09 -9.59 -16.79
N GLU A 137 13.22 -9.96 -16.18
CA GLU A 137 14.46 -10.12 -16.92
C GLU A 137 14.32 -11.18 -18.02
N PRO A 138 14.85 -10.89 -19.23
CA PRO A 138 14.81 -11.84 -20.35
C PRO A 138 15.43 -13.19 -19.99
N GLY A 139 14.78 -14.27 -20.43
CA GLY A 139 15.25 -15.63 -20.15
C GLY A 139 14.87 -16.20 -18.79
N THR A 140 14.19 -15.43 -17.95
CA THR A 140 13.65 -15.90 -16.67
C THR A 140 12.17 -16.31 -16.79
N ASN A 141 11.68 -17.09 -15.82
CA ASN A 141 10.25 -17.39 -15.76
C ASN A 141 9.46 -16.15 -15.34
N PRO A 142 8.57 -15.62 -16.19
CA PRO A 142 7.85 -14.38 -15.88
C PRO A 142 6.92 -14.51 -14.66
N GLY A 143 6.51 -15.72 -14.27
CA GLY A 143 5.72 -15.97 -13.06
C GLY A 143 6.49 -15.69 -11.76
N PHE A 144 7.82 -15.65 -11.80
CA PHE A 144 8.65 -15.32 -10.64
C PHE A 144 8.93 -13.82 -10.50
N LEU A 145 8.54 -13.03 -11.49
CA LEU A 145 8.69 -11.55 -11.47
C LEU A 145 10.14 -11.07 -11.24
N TYR A 146 11.13 -11.88 -11.63
CA TYR A 146 12.53 -11.55 -11.39
C TYR A 146 12.94 -10.26 -12.12
N GLN A 147 13.51 -9.34 -11.36
CA GLN A 147 14.12 -8.09 -11.84
C GLN A 147 15.43 -7.83 -11.10
N GLN A 148 16.42 -7.31 -11.81
CA GLN A 148 17.70 -6.92 -11.21
C GLN A 148 17.53 -5.58 -10.47
N ASN A 149 17.87 -5.53 -9.19
CA ASN A 149 17.91 -4.29 -8.44
C ASN A 149 19.16 -3.46 -8.77
N THR A 150 19.01 -2.16 -8.83
CA THR A 150 20.06 -1.20 -9.15
C THR A 150 20.10 -0.05 -8.13
N VAL A 151 21.08 0.86 -8.27
CA VAL A 151 21.13 2.10 -7.45
C VAL A 151 19.87 2.94 -7.63
N ARG A 152 19.23 2.89 -8.81
CA ARG A 152 17.96 3.57 -9.07
C ARG A 152 16.87 3.12 -8.09
N ASP A 153 16.77 1.82 -7.82
CA ASP A 153 15.82 1.26 -6.86
C ASP A 153 16.13 1.70 -5.43
N ALA A 154 17.39 1.73 -5.07
CA ALA A 154 17.83 2.22 -3.76
C ALA A 154 17.46 3.69 -3.55
N LEU A 155 17.56 4.52 -4.59
CA LEU A 155 17.15 5.93 -4.52
C LEU A 155 15.62 6.08 -4.43
N VAL A 156 14.85 5.28 -5.19
CA VAL A 156 13.39 5.21 -5.04
C VAL A 156 13.01 4.84 -3.61
N ALA A 157 13.66 3.83 -3.05
CA ALA A 157 13.43 3.41 -1.67
C ALA A 157 13.78 4.53 -0.68
N GLY A 158 14.92 5.21 -0.86
CA GLY A 158 15.33 6.34 -0.01
C GLY A 158 14.33 7.52 -0.04
N ILE A 159 13.86 7.91 -1.23
CA ILE A 159 12.83 8.93 -1.40
C ILE A 159 11.55 8.53 -0.68
N THR A 160 11.09 7.31 -0.90
CA THR A 160 9.83 6.82 -0.34
C THR A 160 9.90 6.69 1.19
N LEU A 161 11.01 6.20 1.74
CA LEU A 161 11.23 6.14 3.19
C LEU A 161 11.24 7.53 3.84
N ASN A 162 11.81 8.53 3.19
CA ASN A 162 11.77 9.91 3.67
C ASN A 162 10.33 10.45 3.73
N ILE A 163 9.50 10.11 2.72
CA ILE A 163 8.08 10.46 2.71
C ILE A 163 7.36 9.76 3.87
N PHE A 164 7.58 8.47 4.10
CA PHE A 164 6.96 7.76 5.23
C PHE A 164 7.33 8.37 6.57
N ASN A 165 8.61 8.72 6.78
CA ASN A 165 9.06 9.39 8.00
C ASN A 165 8.40 10.75 8.20
N LYS A 166 8.23 11.53 7.13
CA LYS A 166 7.54 12.81 7.15
C LYS A 166 6.08 12.68 7.60
N HIS A 167 5.41 11.58 7.21
CA HIS A 167 4.01 11.29 7.53
C HIS A 167 3.84 10.21 8.60
N SER A 168 4.81 10.08 9.52
CA SER A 168 4.82 9.06 10.59
C SER A 168 3.68 9.19 11.60
N ASP A 169 2.98 10.32 11.61
CA ASP A 169 1.75 10.52 12.37
C ASP A 169 0.59 9.64 11.84
N ARG A 170 0.56 9.32 10.56
CA ARG A 170 -0.44 8.46 9.94
C ARG A 170 0.15 7.13 9.41
N VAL A 171 1.33 7.13 8.79
CA VAL A 171 2.00 5.92 8.31
C VAL A 171 2.65 5.19 9.47
N LYS A 172 2.18 3.99 9.78
CA LYS A 172 2.64 3.21 10.94
C LYS A 172 3.48 2.00 10.58
N MET A 173 3.38 1.53 9.35
CA MET A 173 4.18 0.41 8.85
C MET A 173 4.35 0.54 7.34
N ALA A 174 5.49 0.10 6.84
CA ALA A 174 5.75 -0.01 5.42
C ALA A 174 6.55 -1.30 5.14
N ALA A 175 6.14 -2.07 4.13
CA ALA A 175 6.77 -3.32 3.74
C ALA A 175 7.22 -3.23 2.28
N LEU A 176 8.53 -3.10 2.09
CA LEU A 176 9.13 -3.07 0.76
C LEU A 176 8.95 -4.43 0.07
N ALA A 177 8.44 -4.43 -1.12
CA ALA A 177 8.37 -5.63 -1.95
C ALA A 177 9.62 -5.71 -2.88
N GLN A 178 10.46 -6.81 -2.75
CA GLN A 178 10.24 -7.88 -1.80
C GLN A 178 11.40 -7.93 -0.80
N MET A 179 11.24 -8.71 0.28
CA MET A 179 12.06 -8.65 1.50
C MET A 179 13.58 -8.69 1.27
N VAL A 180 14.07 -9.56 0.40
CA VAL A 180 15.52 -9.70 0.13
C VAL A 180 15.82 -9.47 -1.34
N ASN A 181 15.08 -10.09 -2.21
CA ASN A 181 15.14 -9.97 -3.65
C ASN A 181 13.81 -10.48 -4.23
N VAL A 182 13.58 -10.23 -5.52
CA VAL A 182 12.45 -10.87 -6.20
C VAL A 182 12.69 -12.38 -6.31
N LEU A 183 11.63 -13.12 -6.38
CA LEU A 183 11.65 -14.58 -6.42
C LEU A 183 12.34 -15.15 -7.66
#